data_a09566ed97e2178d886f566408dfb0c3
#
_entry.id   a09566ed97e2178d886f566408dfb0c3
#
_cell.length_a   1.000
_cell.length_b   1.000
_cell.length_c   1.000
_cell.angle_alpha   90.00
_cell.angle_beta   90.00
_cell.angle_gamma   90.00
#
_symmetry.space_group_name_H-M   'P 1'
#
loop_
_entity.id
_entity.type
_entity.pdbx_description
1 polymer ?
#
loop_
_entity_poly.entity_id
_entity_poly.type
_entity_poly.pdbx_seq_one_letter_code
_entity_poly.pdbx_strand_id
1 'polypeptide(L)'
;MRKMILAALLCASSPAFAQTAVPDYSNARAVDGRWTYAAIAGGGEATFRNSAGQSQLFLTCVRASRQVLIARPSAAAAPVLQIWTSNASRNLPAAFNPATGRLSATLTAMDPLLDSMALSRGRIAVGVAGQPAIVAPAWGEISRVVEECRL
;
A
#
# COMPACT_ATOMS: atom_id res chain seq x y z
N MET A 1 48.95 -11.87 43.74
CA MET A 1 47.50 -11.72 43.75
C MET A 1 47.07 -11.24 42.39
N ARG A 2 46.57 -12.11 41.51
CA ARG A 2 46.09 -11.81 40.16
C ARG A 2 44.58 -11.57 40.23
N LYS A 3 44.15 -10.35 39.95
CA LYS A 3 42.73 -9.99 39.88
C LYS A 3 42.24 -10.39 38.44
N MET A 4 41.39 -11.42 38.37
CA MET A 4 40.62 -11.74 37.17
C MET A 4 39.45 -10.79 37.03
N ILE A 5 39.43 -10.01 35.93
CA ILE A 5 38.29 -9.18 35.56
C ILE A 5 37.43 -10.02 34.64
N LEU A 6 36.25 -10.42 35.11
CA LEU A 6 35.20 -11.07 34.28
C LEU A 6 34.50 -9.97 33.51
N ALA A 7 34.68 -9.95 32.18
CA ALA A 7 33.90 -9.11 31.28
C ALA A 7 32.57 -9.84 30.95
N ALA A 8 31.47 -9.31 31.45
CA ALA A 8 30.13 -9.81 31.08
C ALA A 8 29.73 -9.24 29.72
N LEU A 9 29.62 -10.10 28.72
CA LEU A 9 29.04 -9.74 27.41
C LEU A 9 27.51 -9.64 27.56
N LEU A 10 26.96 -8.45 27.52
CA LEU A 10 25.52 -8.23 27.37
C LEU A 10 25.14 -8.43 25.88
N CYS A 11 24.55 -9.58 25.57
CA CYS A 11 23.87 -9.78 24.28
C CYS A 11 22.58 -8.95 24.27
N ALA A 12 22.59 -7.82 23.56
CA ALA A 12 21.37 -7.06 23.26
C ALA A 12 20.56 -7.83 22.21
N SER A 13 19.52 -8.54 22.64
CA SER A 13 18.52 -9.14 21.75
C SER A 13 17.61 -8.04 21.23
N SER A 14 17.77 -7.65 19.95
CA SER A 14 16.82 -6.78 19.25
C SER A 14 15.49 -7.50 19.09
N PRO A 15 14.35 -6.88 19.45
CA PRO A 15 13.04 -7.46 19.16
C PRO A 15 12.83 -7.51 17.65
N ALA A 16 12.78 -8.69 17.08
CA ALA A 16 12.31 -8.89 15.72
C ALA A 16 10.79 -8.63 15.72
N PHE A 17 10.36 -7.51 15.13
CA PHE A 17 8.95 -7.29 14.87
C PHE A 17 8.50 -8.34 13.84
N ALA A 18 7.72 -9.31 14.29
CA ALA A 18 7.08 -10.28 13.41
C ALA A 18 6.13 -9.52 12.47
N GLN A 19 6.48 -9.42 11.20
CA GLN A 19 5.59 -8.84 10.19
C GLN A 19 4.42 -9.79 10.01
N THR A 20 3.22 -9.31 10.31
CA THR A 20 1.98 -10.08 10.09
C THR A 20 1.86 -10.38 8.60
N ALA A 21 1.64 -11.64 8.25
CA ALA A 21 1.44 -12.04 6.85
C ALA A 21 0.22 -11.31 6.26
N VAL A 22 0.31 -10.92 4.98
CA VAL A 22 -0.83 -10.34 4.27
C VAL A 22 -1.89 -11.44 4.10
N PRO A 23 -3.16 -11.22 4.52
CA PRO A 23 -4.23 -12.19 4.33
C PRO A 23 -4.48 -12.48 2.85
N ASP A 24 -5.00 -13.67 2.54
CA ASP A 24 -5.43 -14.04 1.21
C ASP A 24 -6.85 -13.50 0.91
N TYR A 25 -6.99 -12.76 -0.19
CA TYR A 25 -8.25 -12.17 -0.64
C TYR A 25 -8.78 -12.79 -1.93
N SER A 26 -8.27 -13.97 -2.35
CA SER A 26 -8.68 -14.64 -3.60
C SER A 26 -10.18 -14.89 -3.69
N ASN A 27 -10.83 -15.16 -2.57
CA ASN A 27 -12.28 -15.40 -2.48
C ASN A 27 -13.07 -14.23 -1.88
N ALA A 28 -12.41 -13.12 -1.54
CA ALA A 28 -13.09 -11.97 -0.96
C ALA A 28 -13.93 -11.24 -2.02
N ARG A 29 -15.14 -10.83 -1.66
CA ARG A 29 -15.97 -10.01 -2.55
C ARG A 29 -15.38 -8.62 -2.66
N ALA A 30 -15.25 -8.12 -3.89
CA ALA A 30 -14.90 -6.73 -4.11
C ALA A 30 -16.04 -5.81 -3.66
N VAL A 31 -15.68 -4.64 -3.12
CA VAL A 31 -16.62 -3.57 -2.80
C VAL A 31 -17.26 -3.09 -4.10
N ASP A 32 -18.60 -2.93 -4.09
CA ASP A 32 -19.30 -2.37 -5.24
C ASP A 32 -18.91 -0.89 -5.41
N GLY A 33 -18.43 -0.55 -6.59
CA GLY A 33 -17.92 0.79 -6.85
C GLY A 33 -17.27 0.90 -8.21
N ARG A 34 -16.57 2.02 -8.41
CA ARG A 34 -15.88 2.29 -9.69
C ARG A 34 -14.59 3.06 -9.49
N TRP A 35 -13.65 2.84 -10.38
CA TRP A 35 -12.48 3.68 -10.56
C TRP A 35 -12.80 4.89 -11.44
N THR A 36 -12.14 5.99 -11.17
CA THR A 36 -12.11 7.17 -12.02
C THR A 36 -10.66 7.64 -12.11
N TYR A 37 -10.25 8.12 -13.26
CA TYR A 37 -8.95 8.74 -13.46
C TYR A 37 -9.10 10.24 -13.68
N ALA A 38 -8.19 11.02 -13.10
CA ALA A 38 -8.07 12.45 -13.32
C ALA A 38 -6.60 12.86 -13.47
N ALA A 39 -6.31 13.70 -14.43
CA ALA A 39 -5.04 14.41 -14.47
C ALA A 39 -5.00 15.43 -13.34
N ILE A 40 -3.89 15.47 -12.61
CA ILE A 40 -3.65 16.41 -11.51
C ILE A 40 -2.34 17.17 -11.74
N ALA A 41 -2.11 18.23 -10.98
CA ALA A 41 -0.84 18.93 -11.02
C ALA A 41 0.32 17.97 -10.68
N GLY A 42 1.26 17.78 -11.61
CA GLY A 42 2.43 16.93 -11.45
C GLY A 42 2.22 15.43 -11.70
N GLY A 43 1.05 15.01 -12.23
CA GLY A 43 0.80 13.60 -12.58
C GLY A 43 -0.66 13.27 -12.81
N GLY A 44 -1.05 12.05 -12.44
CA GLY A 44 -2.41 11.55 -12.52
C GLY A 44 -2.82 10.78 -11.27
N GLU A 45 -4.12 10.74 -11.02
CA GLU A 45 -4.69 10.00 -9.89
C GLU A 45 -5.86 9.12 -10.34
N ALA A 46 -5.80 7.84 -10.00
CA ALA A 46 -6.94 6.94 -10.04
C ALA A 46 -7.57 6.86 -8.65
N THR A 47 -8.87 7.09 -8.57
CA THR A 47 -9.63 7.03 -7.33
C THR A 47 -10.72 5.96 -7.43
N PHE A 48 -10.73 5.01 -6.51
CA PHE A 48 -11.84 4.07 -6.34
C PHE A 48 -12.86 4.64 -5.38
N ARG A 49 -14.11 4.72 -5.83
CA ARG A 49 -15.25 5.12 -5.00
C ARG A 49 -16.25 3.99 -4.90
N ASN A 50 -16.76 3.76 -3.68
CA ASN A 50 -17.83 2.81 -3.47
C ASN A 50 -19.17 3.32 -4.05
N SER A 51 -20.22 2.50 -4.01
CA SER A 51 -21.55 2.84 -4.52
C SER A 51 -22.19 4.04 -3.79
N ALA A 52 -21.75 4.36 -2.56
CA ALA A 52 -22.16 5.55 -1.82
C ALA A 52 -21.36 6.81 -2.21
N GLY A 53 -20.46 6.71 -3.18
CA GLY A 53 -19.62 7.83 -3.64
C GLY A 53 -18.41 8.14 -2.76
N GLN A 54 -18.16 7.37 -1.72
CA GLN A 54 -17.04 7.57 -0.81
C GLN A 54 -15.73 7.06 -1.44
N SER A 55 -14.70 7.89 -1.43
CA SER A 55 -13.37 7.50 -1.91
C SER A 55 -12.73 6.50 -0.95
N GLN A 56 -12.35 5.34 -1.46
CA GLN A 56 -11.82 4.21 -0.70
C GLN A 56 -10.33 3.98 -0.97
N LEU A 57 -9.89 4.11 -2.23
CA LEU A 57 -8.50 3.94 -2.61
C LEU A 57 -8.06 5.04 -3.56
N PHE A 58 -6.77 5.34 -3.51
CA PHE A 58 -6.12 6.32 -4.37
C PHE A 58 -4.81 5.72 -4.87
N LEU A 59 -4.56 5.82 -6.17
CA LEU A 59 -3.26 5.61 -6.78
C LEU A 59 -2.87 6.93 -7.44
N THR A 60 -1.76 7.51 -7.00
CA THR A 60 -1.32 8.83 -7.47
C THR A 60 0.08 8.73 -8.05
N CYS A 61 0.24 9.11 -9.31
CA CYS A 61 1.55 9.30 -9.92
C CYS A 61 2.13 10.66 -9.53
N VAL A 62 3.34 10.67 -8.98
CA VAL A 62 4.18 11.86 -8.81
C VAL A 62 5.26 11.81 -9.88
N ARG A 63 5.01 12.46 -11.02
CA ARG A 63 5.85 12.37 -12.22
C ARG A 63 7.28 12.85 -11.97
N ALA A 64 7.46 13.93 -11.20
CA ALA A 64 8.77 14.50 -10.92
C ALA A 64 9.72 13.53 -10.20
N SER A 65 9.23 12.66 -9.33
CA SER A 65 10.02 11.66 -8.60
C SER A 65 9.88 10.26 -9.17
N ARG A 66 9.03 10.05 -10.20
CA ARG A 66 8.66 8.73 -10.74
C ARG A 66 8.23 7.76 -9.64
N GLN A 67 7.31 8.23 -8.80
CA GLN A 67 6.78 7.45 -7.70
C GLN A 67 5.26 7.32 -7.82
N VAL A 68 4.76 6.16 -7.41
CA VAL A 68 3.33 5.90 -7.29
C VAL A 68 2.99 5.76 -5.80
N LEU A 69 2.08 6.60 -5.34
CA LEU A 69 1.52 6.51 -3.99
C LEU A 69 0.25 5.67 -4.04
N ILE A 70 0.18 4.70 -3.13
CA ILE A 70 -1.03 3.91 -2.88
C ILE A 70 -1.56 4.38 -1.54
N ALA A 71 -2.80 4.86 -1.49
CA ALA A 71 -3.36 5.41 -0.28
C ALA A 71 -4.80 4.94 -0.03
N ARG A 72 -5.17 4.93 1.24
CA ARG A 72 -6.56 4.72 1.69
C ARG A 72 -6.91 5.67 2.83
N PRO A 73 -8.19 5.97 3.06
CA PRO A 73 -8.62 6.63 4.29
C PRO A 73 -8.24 5.81 5.52
N SER A 74 -7.81 6.48 6.57
CA SER A 74 -7.53 5.88 7.88
C SER A 74 -7.84 6.89 8.97
N ALA A 75 -8.35 6.42 10.10
CA ALA A 75 -8.59 7.27 11.28
C ALA A 75 -7.32 7.55 12.07
N ALA A 76 -6.27 6.74 11.87
CA ALA A 76 -5.02 6.84 12.64
C ALA A 76 -3.82 6.38 11.80
N ALA A 77 -2.64 6.73 12.27
CA ALA A 77 -1.39 6.23 11.74
C ALA A 77 -1.27 4.72 11.94
N ALA A 78 -0.65 4.05 10.97
CA ALA A 78 -0.25 2.66 11.06
C ALA A 78 1.12 2.50 10.37
N PRO A 79 1.98 1.59 10.84
CA PRO A 79 3.33 1.47 10.31
C PRO A 79 3.37 0.81 8.93
N VAL A 80 2.32 0.08 8.55
CA VAL A 80 2.29 -0.80 7.38
C VAL A 80 0.97 -0.70 6.64
N LEU A 81 1.06 -0.57 5.32
CA LEU A 81 -0.01 -0.80 4.36
C LEU A 81 0.21 -2.17 3.71
N GLN A 82 -0.81 -3.02 3.77
CA GLN A 82 -0.77 -4.37 3.19
C GLN A 82 -1.36 -4.33 1.79
N ILE A 83 -0.62 -4.80 0.79
CA ILE A 83 -1.09 -4.92 -0.59
C ILE A 83 -1.19 -6.40 -0.94
N TRP A 84 -2.34 -6.81 -1.43
CA TRP A 84 -2.58 -8.13 -1.99
C TRP A 84 -3.04 -8.02 -3.45
N THR A 85 -2.52 -8.91 -4.28
CA THR A 85 -2.92 -9.11 -5.67
C THR A 85 -3.01 -10.62 -5.94
N SER A 86 -3.56 -11.02 -7.06
CA SER A 86 -3.64 -12.45 -7.42
C SER A 86 -2.27 -13.14 -7.62
N ASN A 87 -1.19 -12.36 -7.77
CA ASN A 87 0.13 -12.89 -8.09
C ASN A 87 1.20 -12.56 -7.02
N ALA A 88 0.95 -11.55 -6.19
CA ALA A 88 1.91 -11.08 -5.19
C ALA A 88 1.19 -10.45 -4.00
N SER A 89 1.81 -10.50 -2.84
CA SER A 89 1.39 -9.74 -1.68
C SER A 89 2.60 -9.17 -0.97
N ARG A 90 2.47 -7.95 -0.42
CA ARG A 90 3.57 -7.28 0.26
C ARG A 90 3.09 -6.32 1.33
N ASN A 91 3.83 -6.27 2.44
CA ASN A 91 3.72 -5.23 3.46
C ASN A 91 4.63 -4.07 3.05
N LEU A 92 4.07 -2.86 3.00
CA LEU A 92 4.79 -1.65 2.63
C LEU A 92 4.87 -0.71 3.84
N PRO A 93 6.02 -0.09 4.10
CA PRO A 93 6.10 1.00 5.08
C PRO A 93 5.07 2.08 4.72
N ALA A 94 4.31 2.54 5.70
CA ALA A 94 3.24 3.50 5.49
C ALA A 94 3.42 4.77 6.30
N ALA A 95 2.97 5.89 5.74
CA ALA A 95 2.94 7.19 6.37
C ALA A 95 1.50 7.71 6.42
N PHE A 96 1.12 8.29 7.56
CA PHE A 96 -0.19 8.90 7.75
C PHE A 96 -0.11 10.40 7.60
N ASN A 97 -1.01 10.95 6.78
CA ASN A 97 -1.17 12.39 6.64
C ASN A 97 -2.47 12.84 7.35
N PRO A 98 -2.37 13.49 8.51
CA PRO A 98 -3.55 13.90 9.28
C PRO A 98 -4.36 14.99 8.58
N ALA A 99 -3.76 15.79 7.70
CA ALA A 99 -4.47 16.85 6.96
C ALA A 99 -5.45 16.26 5.94
N THR A 100 -5.15 15.10 5.38
CA THR A 100 -6.00 14.41 4.39
C THR A 100 -6.72 13.19 4.95
N GLY A 101 -6.37 12.74 6.16
CA GLY A 101 -6.88 11.50 6.74
C GLY A 101 -6.49 10.25 5.94
N ARG A 102 -5.35 10.29 5.23
CA ARG A 102 -4.90 9.19 4.38
C ARG A 102 -3.66 8.51 4.94
N LEU A 103 -3.68 7.18 4.91
CA LEU A 103 -2.50 6.33 5.10
C LEU A 103 -2.00 5.93 3.72
N SER A 104 -0.72 6.15 3.43
CA SER A 104 -0.13 5.92 2.11
C SER A 104 1.19 5.19 2.18
N ALA A 105 1.48 4.40 1.15
CA ALA A 105 2.78 3.82 0.86
C ALA A 105 3.25 4.28 -0.51
N THR A 106 4.56 4.40 -0.68
CA THR A 106 5.19 4.90 -1.90
C THR A 106 6.04 3.82 -2.54
N LEU A 107 5.89 3.64 -3.84
CA LEU A 107 6.67 2.75 -4.67
C LEU A 107 7.33 3.52 -5.81
N THR A 108 8.49 3.07 -6.27
CA THR A 108 9.05 3.56 -7.54
C THR A 108 8.16 3.11 -8.70
N ALA A 109 8.07 3.88 -9.78
CA ALA A 109 7.21 3.56 -10.92
C ALA A 109 7.53 2.20 -11.58
N MET A 110 8.77 1.70 -11.40
CA MET A 110 9.24 0.42 -11.95
C MET A 110 9.10 -0.75 -10.96
N ASP A 111 8.48 -0.52 -9.78
CA ASP A 111 8.30 -1.60 -8.80
C ASP A 111 7.38 -2.70 -9.36
N PRO A 112 7.79 -3.98 -9.34
CA PRO A 112 6.99 -5.11 -9.88
C PRO A 112 5.62 -5.29 -9.21
N LEU A 113 5.44 -4.79 -7.99
CA LEU A 113 4.13 -4.86 -7.32
C LEU A 113 3.08 -4.04 -8.07
N LEU A 114 3.46 -2.93 -8.71
CA LEU A 114 2.56 -2.11 -9.53
C LEU A 114 2.04 -2.89 -10.75
N ASP A 115 2.90 -3.68 -11.40
CA ASP A 115 2.47 -4.58 -12.49
C ASP A 115 1.54 -5.66 -11.95
N SER A 116 1.85 -6.22 -10.79
CA SER A 116 0.99 -7.22 -10.15
C SER A 116 -0.38 -6.64 -9.78
N MET A 117 -0.46 -5.36 -9.38
CA MET A 117 -1.73 -4.66 -9.14
C MET A 117 -2.50 -4.42 -10.43
N ALA A 118 -1.84 -3.91 -11.48
CA ALA A 118 -2.44 -3.61 -12.77
C ALA A 118 -2.97 -4.86 -13.48
N LEU A 119 -2.28 -5.99 -13.33
CA LEU A 119 -2.59 -7.27 -13.96
C LEU A 119 -3.28 -8.28 -13.02
N SER A 120 -3.70 -7.84 -11.85
CA SER A 120 -4.34 -8.73 -10.88
C SER A 120 -5.66 -9.29 -11.42
N ARG A 121 -5.89 -10.58 -11.20
CA ARG A 121 -7.09 -11.26 -11.67
C ARG A 121 -8.31 -10.87 -10.85
N GLY A 122 -9.09 -9.95 -11.41
CA GLY A 122 -10.38 -9.52 -10.90
C GLY A 122 -10.34 -8.55 -9.72
N ARG A 123 -9.33 -8.59 -8.85
CA ARG A 123 -9.30 -7.74 -7.65
C ARG A 123 -7.90 -7.48 -7.12
N ILE A 124 -7.80 -6.40 -6.35
CA ILE A 124 -6.69 -6.10 -5.44
C ILE A 124 -7.27 -5.86 -4.04
N ALA A 125 -6.45 -6.01 -3.01
CA ALA A 125 -6.83 -5.63 -1.65
C ALA A 125 -5.77 -4.73 -1.01
N VAL A 126 -6.25 -3.73 -0.27
CA VAL A 126 -5.41 -2.79 0.49
C VAL A 126 -5.85 -2.84 1.94
N GLY A 127 -5.00 -3.39 2.79
CA GLY A 127 -5.26 -3.66 4.20
C GLY A 127 -4.41 -2.84 5.14
N VAL A 128 -4.93 -2.70 6.35
CA VAL A 128 -4.21 -2.20 7.53
C VAL A 128 -4.54 -3.14 8.67
N ALA A 129 -3.54 -3.55 9.44
CA ALA A 129 -3.76 -4.46 10.56
C ALA A 129 -4.82 -3.89 11.53
N GLY A 130 -5.78 -4.73 11.93
CA GLY A 130 -6.88 -4.34 12.81
C GLY A 130 -8.00 -3.53 12.15
N GLN A 131 -7.96 -3.29 10.84
CA GLN A 131 -9.02 -2.63 10.08
C GLN A 131 -9.53 -3.52 8.93
N PRO A 132 -10.79 -3.38 8.50
CA PRO A 132 -11.27 -4.07 7.31
C PRO A 132 -10.43 -3.69 6.08
N ALA A 133 -10.02 -4.70 5.31
CA ALA A 133 -9.35 -4.45 4.04
C ALA A 133 -10.34 -3.91 3.01
N ILE A 134 -9.85 -3.05 2.13
CA ILE A 134 -10.60 -2.58 0.98
C ILE A 134 -10.25 -3.47 -0.20
N VAL A 135 -11.22 -4.24 -0.66
CA VAL A 135 -11.08 -5.11 -1.84
C VAL A 135 -11.73 -4.40 -3.02
N ALA A 136 -10.95 -4.04 -4.02
CA ALA A 136 -11.43 -3.31 -5.20
C ALA A 136 -11.16 -4.10 -6.48
N PRO A 137 -11.97 -3.91 -7.55
CA PRO A 137 -11.68 -4.53 -8.84
C PRO A 137 -10.38 -3.96 -9.42
N ALA A 138 -9.58 -4.82 -10.06
CA ALA A 138 -8.37 -4.41 -10.77
C ALA A 138 -8.75 -3.97 -12.20
N TRP A 139 -8.94 -2.66 -12.39
CA TRP A 139 -9.37 -2.07 -13.67
C TRP A 139 -8.27 -1.25 -14.33
N GLY A 140 -8.50 -0.85 -15.57
CA GLY A 140 -7.53 -0.18 -16.43
C GLY A 140 -7.01 1.16 -15.92
N GLU A 141 -7.72 1.83 -15.01
CA GLU A 141 -7.27 3.08 -14.38
C GLU A 141 -6.00 2.89 -13.56
N ILE A 142 -5.82 1.70 -12.95
CA ILE A 142 -4.58 1.34 -12.24
C ILE A 142 -3.42 1.30 -13.24
N SER A 143 -3.58 0.57 -14.35
CA SER A 143 -2.58 0.49 -15.41
C SER A 143 -2.24 1.87 -15.96
N ARG A 144 -3.24 2.72 -16.16
CA ARG A 144 -3.06 4.08 -16.67
C ARG A 144 -2.15 4.93 -15.78
N VAL A 145 -2.36 4.91 -14.46
CA VAL A 145 -1.50 5.64 -13.51
C VAL A 145 -0.08 5.12 -13.52
N VAL A 146 0.08 3.79 -13.57
CA VAL A 146 1.40 3.14 -13.59
C VAL A 146 2.17 3.51 -14.86
N GLU A 147 1.53 3.38 -16.03
CA GLU A 147 2.15 3.72 -17.31
C GLU A 147 2.52 5.20 -17.40
N GLU A 148 1.63 6.09 -16.97
CA GLU A 148 1.91 7.53 -16.95
C GLU A 148 3.12 7.88 -16.08
N CYS A 149 3.31 7.18 -14.97
CA CYS A 149 4.42 7.41 -14.06
C CYS A 149 5.78 6.90 -14.59
N ARG A 150 5.75 6.06 -15.63
CA ARG A 150 6.92 5.50 -16.31
C ARG A 150 7.45 6.39 -17.42
N LEU A 151 6.61 7.26 -17.96
CA LEU A 151 6.97 8.22 -19.01
C LEU A 151 7.77 9.39 -18.42
#